data_b34c13f5f8168ffcdcf6039f55bf504e
#
_entry.id   b34c13f5f8168ffcdcf6039f55bf504e
#
_cell.length_a   1.000
_cell.length_b   1.000
_cell.length_c   1.000
_cell.angle_alpha   90.00
_cell.angle_beta   90.00
_cell.angle_gamma   90.00
#
_symmetry.space_group_name_H-M   'P 1'
#
loop_
_entity.id
_entity.type
_entity.pdbx_description
1 polymer ?
#
loop_
_entity_poly.entity_id
_entity_poly.type
_entity_poly.pdbx_seq_one_letter_code
_entity_poly.pdbx_strand_id
1 'polypeptide(L)'
;MVSTERAFQRLSEYIDRQLPMLNAPGIAVGVTDRERISHTGFFGLANQEAGTPVTPETLFQIGSISKSFTSIVMLQLQEQGLLDINDPVTIYLPWFEIQSECEPITLRHLMSHTAGIIMGSDETLAAFTEAWNLRHTRATAPPGEMFHYSNSGYKILGLVLESVLGQDIASILRERIFMPLGMSASLADIRTSDRHKLAVGYAPY
;
A
#
# COMPACT_ATOMS: atom_id res chain seq x y z
N MET A 1 -26.77 -28.42 -0.94
CA MET A 1 -25.67 -27.46 -0.74
C MET A 1 -24.53 -27.80 -1.71
N VAL A 2 -23.97 -26.82 -2.43
CA VAL A 2 -22.79 -27.04 -3.27
C VAL A 2 -21.60 -27.20 -2.32
N SER A 3 -20.79 -28.25 -2.48
CA SER A 3 -19.57 -28.39 -1.67
C SER A 3 -18.60 -27.24 -1.99
N THR A 4 -17.82 -26.83 -1.00
CA THR A 4 -16.83 -25.75 -1.13
C THR A 4 -15.84 -26.04 -2.28
N GLU A 5 -15.43 -27.29 -2.41
CA GLU A 5 -14.55 -27.74 -3.50
C GLU A 5 -15.16 -27.52 -4.90
N ARG A 6 -16.43 -27.84 -5.06
CA ARG A 6 -17.16 -27.58 -6.31
C ARG A 6 -17.35 -26.10 -6.59
N ALA A 7 -17.46 -25.28 -5.55
CA ALA A 7 -17.52 -23.84 -5.71
C ALA A 7 -16.18 -23.29 -6.23
N PHE A 8 -15.06 -23.74 -5.69
CA PHE A 8 -13.71 -23.34 -6.14
C PHE A 8 -13.39 -23.84 -7.55
N GLN A 9 -13.79 -25.06 -7.91
CA GLN A 9 -13.66 -25.54 -9.28
C GLN A 9 -14.41 -24.61 -10.25
N ARG A 10 -15.67 -24.26 -9.95
CA ARG A 10 -16.45 -23.33 -10.78
C ARG A 10 -15.83 -21.94 -10.85
N LEU A 11 -15.21 -21.45 -9.79
CA LEU A 11 -14.48 -20.18 -9.81
C LEU A 11 -13.28 -20.26 -10.76
N SER A 12 -12.49 -21.30 -10.70
CA SER A 12 -11.34 -21.51 -11.60
C SER A 12 -11.77 -21.59 -13.06
N GLU A 13 -12.78 -22.39 -13.38
CA GLU A 13 -13.36 -22.49 -14.73
C GLU A 13 -13.94 -21.16 -15.23
N TYR A 14 -14.49 -20.35 -14.34
CA TYR A 14 -14.99 -19.01 -14.67
C TYR A 14 -13.82 -18.07 -15.02
N ILE A 15 -12.76 -18.05 -14.21
CA ILE A 15 -11.58 -17.22 -14.44
C ILE A 15 -10.91 -17.59 -15.76
N ASP A 16 -10.69 -18.88 -16.03
CA ASP A 16 -10.07 -19.35 -17.26
C ASP A 16 -10.85 -18.88 -18.51
N ARG A 17 -12.18 -18.88 -18.43
CA ARG A 17 -13.03 -18.39 -19.53
C ARG A 17 -13.01 -16.87 -19.68
N GLN A 18 -12.87 -16.12 -18.57
CA GLN A 18 -12.90 -14.66 -18.59
C GLN A 18 -11.53 -14.04 -18.90
N LEU A 19 -10.44 -14.70 -18.52
CA LEU A 19 -9.10 -14.16 -18.64
C LEU A 19 -8.75 -13.63 -20.05
N PRO A 20 -9.07 -14.33 -21.15
CA PRO A 20 -8.83 -13.81 -22.50
C PRO A 20 -9.61 -12.53 -22.84
N MET A 21 -10.69 -12.24 -22.10
CA MET A 21 -11.58 -11.08 -22.32
C MET A 21 -11.19 -9.87 -21.47
N LEU A 22 -10.32 -10.05 -20.45
CA LEU A 22 -9.97 -9.03 -19.45
C LEU A 22 -8.67 -8.36 -19.83
N ASN A 23 -8.21 -8.05 -20.89
CA ASN A 23 -6.94 -7.37 -21.19
C ASN A 23 -5.87 -7.48 -20.06
N ALA A 24 -5.97 -8.52 -19.24
CA ALA A 24 -5.09 -8.83 -18.13
C ALA A 24 -4.42 -10.18 -18.44
N PRO A 25 -3.08 -10.22 -18.59
CA PRO A 25 -2.41 -11.46 -19.01
C PRO A 25 -2.41 -12.54 -17.96
N GLY A 26 -2.52 -12.19 -16.68
CA GLY A 26 -2.53 -13.17 -15.60
C GLY A 26 -3.20 -12.66 -14.34
N ILE A 27 -3.67 -13.60 -13.52
CA ILE A 27 -4.39 -13.35 -12.26
C ILE A 27 -3.90 -14.33 -11.20
N ALA A 28 -3.68 -13.84 -9.98
CA ALA A 28 -3.57 -14.66 -8.78
C ALA A 28 -4.81 -14.43 -7.90
N VAL A 29 -5.39 -15.50 -7.39
CA VAL A 29 -6.58 -15.45 -6.54
C VAL A 29 -6.30 -16.15 -5.23
N GLY A 30 -6.68 -15.51 -4.12
CA GLY A 30 -6.71 -16.10 -2.79
C GLY A 30 -8.11 -15.97 -2.20
N VAL A 31 -8.63 -17.04 -1.64
CA VAL A 31 -9.86 -17.04 -0.85
C VAL A 31 -9.52 -17.46 0.58
N THR A 32 -9.89 -16.64 1.55
CA THR A 32 -9.59 -16.89 2.95
C THR A 32 -10.87 -16.81 3.79
N ASP A 33 -10.91 -17.56 4.85
CA ASP A 33 -11.81 -17.35 5.98
C ASP A 33 -11.03 -16.71 7.16
N ARG A 34 -11.59 -16.72 8.35
CA ARG A 34 -10.94 -16.12 9.52
C ARG A 34 -9.72 -16.89 10.04
N GLU A 35 -9.55 -18.15 9.64
CA GLU A 35 -8.57 -19.06 10.22
C GLU A 35 -7.49 -19.46 9.23
N ARG A 36 -7.81 -19.50 7.93
CA ARG A 36 -6.90 -20.05 6.91
C ARG A 36 -7.16 -19.54 5.50
N ILE A 37 -6.19 -19.73 4.63
CA ILE A 37 -6.40 -19.65 3.18
C ILE A 37 -7.13 -20.92 2.76
N SER A 38 -8.34 -20.77 2.24
CA SER A 38 -9.23 -21.87 1.85
C SER A 38 -8.98 -22.31 0.41
N HIS A 39 -8.51 -21.40 -0.45
CA HIS A 39 -8.22 -21.69 -1.86
C HIS A 39 -7.22 -20.69 -2.42
N THR A 40 -6.37 -21.17 -3.34
CA THR A 40 -5.51 -20.32 -4.17
C THR A 40 -5.62 -20.77 -5.62
N GLY A 41 -5.54 -19.82 -6.56
CA GLY A 41 -5.54 -20.08 -8.00
C GLY A 41 -4.57 -19.13 -8.70
N PHE A 42 -3.85 -19.66 -9.72
CA PHE A 42 -2.86 -18.94 -10.50
C PHE A 42 -3.16 -19.15 -11.97
N PHE A 43 -3.42 -18.08 -12.72
CA PHE A 43 -3.97 -18.16 -14.08
C PHE A 43 -3.17 -17.25 -15.02
N GLY A 44 -2.98 -17.72 -16.26
CA GLY A 44 -2.34 -16.95 -17.32
C GLY A 44 -0.85 -16.67 -17.10
N LEU A 45 -0.36 -15.54 -17.59
CA LEU A 45 1.05 -15.20 -17.69
C LEU A 45 1.41 -13.99 -16.82
N ALA A 46 2.49 -14.12 -16.06
CA ALA A 46 3.14 -13.00 -15.35
C ALA A 46 3.91 -12.08 -16.32
N ASN A 47 4.39 -12.64 -17.44
CA ASN A 47 5.05 -11.91 -18.51
C ASN A 47 4.64 -12.53 -19.86
N GLN A 48 3.92 -11.77 -20.69
CA GLN A 48 3.46 -12.23 -22.00
C GLN A 48 4.61 -12.43 -22.99
N GLU A 49 5.58 -11.52 -22.99
CA GLU A 49 6.68 -11.56 -23.97
C GLU A 49 7.61 -12.76 -23.68
N ALA A 50 7.85 -13.04 -22.40
CA ALA A 50 8.69 -14.16 -21.99
C ALA A 50 7.94 -15.48 -21.86
N GLY A 51 6.59 -15.47 -21.97
CA GLY A 51 5.76 -16.67 -21.75
C GLY A 51 5.81 -17.20 -20.31
N THR A 52 6.15 -16.35 -19.33
CA THR A 52 6.32 -16.77 -17.93
C THR A 52 4.95 -16.92 -17.26
N PRO A 53 4.59 -18.08 -16.71
CA PRO A 53 3.28 -18.27 -16.07
C PRO A 53 3.20 -17.55 -14.73
N VAL A 54 1.96 -17.24 -14.28
CA VAL A 54 1.71 -16.85 -12.89
C VAL A 54 1.88 -18.07 -11.97
N THR A 55 2.63 -17.87 -10.88
CA THR A 55 2.91 -18.91 -9.88
C THR A 55 2.69 -18.35 -8.46
N PRO A 56 2.73 -19.20 -7.42
CA PRO A 56 2.68 -18.73 -6.03
C PRO A 56 3.77 -17.72 -5.66
N GLU A 57 4.90 -17.77 -6.36
CA GLU A 57 6.07 -16.90 -6.13
C GLU A 57 6.02 -15.61 -6.95
N THR A 58 5.04 -15.45 -7.85
CA THR A 58 4.87 -14.24 -8.64
C THR A 58 4.50 -13.07 -7.76
N LEU A 59 5.26 -12.00 -7.84
CA LEU A 59 5.03 -10.77 -7.09
C LEU A 59 4.16 -9.81 -7.90
N PHE A 60 3.07 -9.36 -7.30
CA PHE A 60 2.20 -8.33 -7.86
C PHE A 60 2.34 -7.03 -7.07
N GLN A 61 2.39 -5.91 -7.77
CA GLN A 61 2.28 -4.61 -7.12
C GLN A 61 0.84 -4.40 -6.64
N ILE A 62 0.67 -4.16 -5.34
CA ILE A 62 -0.66 -4.00 -4.73
C ILE A 62 -1.12 -2.53 -4.63
N GLY A 63 -0.32 -1.60 -5.13
CA GLY A 63 -0.67 -0.18 -5.16
C GLY A 63 -1.10 0.36 -3.80
N SER A 64 -2.22 1.05 -3.76
CA SER A 64 -2.73 1.72 -2.56
C SER A 64 -3.22 0.79 -1.44
N ILE A 65 -3.33 -0.51 -1.67
CA ILE A 65 -3.54 -1.47 -0.57
C ILE A 65 -2.38 -1.38 0.44
N SER A 66 -1.18 -0.99 0.00
CA SER A 66 -0.01 -0.73 0.86
C SER A 66 -0.29 0.28 1.99
N LYS A 67 -1.20 1.21 1.79
CA LYS A 67 -1.60 2.20 2.80
C LYS A 67 -2.19 1.55 4.06
N SER A 68 -2.88 0.43 3.91
CA SER A 68 -3.40 -0.32 5.05
C SER A 68 -2.28 -0.82 5.97
N PHE A 69 -1.16 -1.26 5.40
CA PHE A 69 -0.01 -1.72 6.18
C PHE A 69 0.62 -0.56 6.97
N THR A 70 0.80 0.60 6.33
CA THR A 70 1.28 1.80 7.02
C THR A 70 0.35 2.18 8.17
N SER A 71 -0.97 2.20 7.93
CA SER A 71 -1.95 2.52 8.96
C SER A 71 -1.95 1.53 10.13
N ILE A 72 -1.77 0.24 9.87
CA ILE A 72 -1.65 -0.78 10.93
C ILE A 72 -0.44 -0.48 11.81
N VAL A 73 0.72 -0.16 11.23
CA VAL A 73 1.92 0.18 12.03
C VAL A 73 1.69 1.45 12.84
N MET A 74 1.07 2.49 12.27
CA MET A 74 0.71 3.70 13.03
C MET A 74 -0.13 3.36 14.27
N LEU A 75 -1.15 2.50 14.11
CA LEU A 75 -2.01 2.09 15.22
C LEU A 75 -1.28 1.19 16.24
N GLN A 76 -0.36 0.33 15.80
CA GLN A 76 0.51 -0.43 16.71
C GLN A 76 1.36 0.49 17.57
N LEU A 77 1.94 1.56 16.99
CA LEU A 77 2.76 2.51 17.74
C LEU A 77 1.92 3.34 18.71
N GLN A 78 0.71 3.72 18.33
CA GLN A 78 -0.23 4.36 19.26
C GLN A 78 -0.57 3.44 20.44
N GLU A 79 -0.85 2.18 20.19
CA GLU A 79 -1.15 1.18 21.24
C GLU A 79 0.05 0.98 22.19
N GLN A 80 1.28 1.11 21.67
CA GLN A 80 2.53 1.07 22.44
C GLN A 80 2.86 2.39 23.15
N GLY A 81 2.07 3.45 22.93
CA GLY A 81 2.32 4.79 23.51
C GLY A 81 3.55 5.50 22.92
N LEU A 82 4.01 5.09 21.73
CA LEU A 82 5.15 5.70 21.04
C LEU A 82 4.75 6.91 20.18
N LEU A 83 3.49 7.04 19.83
CA LEU A 83 2.90 8.19 19.17
C LEU A 83 1.40 8.29 19.52
N ASP A 84 0.80 9.46 19.25
CA ASP A 84 -0.65 9.65 19.22
C ASP A 84 -1.07 10.10 17.81
N ILE A 85 -2.01 9.39 17.20
CA ILE A 85 -2.52 9.77 15.86
C ILE A 85 -3.23 11.14 15.85
N ASN A 86 -3.59 11.69 17.00
CA ASN A 86 -4.15 13.03 17.11
C ASN A 86 -3.06 14.11 17.21
N ASP A 87 -1.80 13.74 17.37
CA ASP A 87 -0.71 14.69 17.41
C ASP A 87 -0.50 15.38 16.05
N PRO A 88 -0.12 16.65 16.06
CA PRO A 88 0.38 17.35 14.88
C PRO A 88 1.58 16.63 14.26
N VAL A 89 1.61 16.58 12.92
CA VAL A 89 2.74 16.01 12.16
C VAL A 89 4.08 16.60 12.59
N THR A 90 4.10 17.89 12.94
CA THR A 90 5.30 18.65 13.32
C THR A 90 5.95 18.17 14.62
N ILE A 91 5.27 17.41 15.47
CA ILE A 91 5.88 16.76 16.64
C ILE A 91 6.93 15.74 16.20
N TYR A 92 6.64 14.98 15.15
CA TYR A 92 7.51 13.90 14.64
C TYR A 92 8.42 14.37 13.52
N LEU A 93 7.96 15.36 12.72
CA LEU A 93 8.68 15.96 11.59
C LEU A 93 8.69 17.49 11.77
N PRO A 94 9.59 18.07 12.59
CA PRO A 94 9.60 19.50 12.89
C PRO A 94 9.81 20.40 11.67
N TRP A 95 10.34 19.84 10.59
CA TRP A 95 10.55 20.54 9.32
C TRP A 95 9.33 20.54 8.39
N PHE A 96 8.28 19.77 8.72
CA PHE A 96 7.06 19.70 7.91
C PHE A 96 6.32 21.03 7.91
N GLU A 97 6.01 21.52 6.71
CA GLU A 97 5.37 22.80 6.50
C GLU A 97 4.43 22.75 5.30
N ILE A 98 3.30 23.43 5.40
CA ILE A 98 2.36 23.70 4.31
C ILE A 98 1.75 25.08 4.55
N GLN A 99 1.45 25.82 3.49
CA GLN A 99 0.78 27.12 3.61
C GLN A 99 -0.69 26.91 4.03
N SER A 100 -0.98 27.19 5.29
CA SER A 100 -2.32 27.06 5.87
C SER A 100 -2.49 28.07 7.00
N GLU A 101 -3.69 28.65 7.08
CA GLU A 101 -4.14 29.49 8.21
C GLU A 101 -5.00 28.70 9.21
N CYS A 102 -5.14 27.39 8.97
CA CYS A 102 -5.99 26.49 9.75
C CYS A 102 -5.20 25.80 10.87
N GLU A 103 -5.93 25.04 11.69
CA GLU A 103 -5.35 24.17 12.73
C GLU A 103 -4.30 23.20 12.14
N PRO A 104 -3.32 22.77 12.95
CA PRO A 104 -2.29 21.87 12.49
C PRO A 104 -2.84 20.55 11.95
N ILE A 105 -2.22 20.06 10.89
CA ILE A 105 -2.51 18.72 10.35
C ILE A 105 -2.02 17.67 11.32
N THR A 106 -2.90 16.74 11.72
CA THR A 106 -2.57 15.60 12.58
C THR A 106 -2.29 14.33 11.76
N LEU A 107 -1.68 13.31 12.40
CA LEU A 107 -1.49 12.01 11.77
C LEU A 107 -2.84 11.37 11.36
N ARG A 108 -3.88 11.55 12.18
CA ARG A 108 -5.24 11.09 11.86
C ARG A 108 -5.76 11.71 10.55
N HIS A 109 -5.55 13.00 10.34
CA HIS A 109 -5.96 13.68 9.11
C HIS A 109 -5.27 13.09 7.87
N LEU A 110 -3.99 12.73 7.98
CA LEU A 110 -3.26 12.05 6.89
C LEU A 110 -3.82 10.65 6.64
N MET A 111 -4.04 9.86 7.69
CA MET A 111 -4.56 8.49 7.60
C MET A 111 -5.96 8.43 6.97
N SER A 112 -6.80 9.42 7.26
CA SER A 112 -8.19 9.49 6.78
C SER A 112 -8.36 10.26 5.47
N HIS A 113 -7.27 10.75 4.88
CA HIS A 113 -7.32 11.59 3.69
C HIS A 113 -8.14 12.89 3.87
N THR A 114 -8.11 13.46 5.07
CA THR A 114 -8.82 14.70 5.41
C THR A 114 -7.86 15.85 5.77
N ALA A 115 -6.61 15.74 5.39
CA ALA A 115 -5.59 16.74 5.71
C ALA A 115 -5.65 18.01 4.85
N GLY A 116 -6.47 18.04 3.80
CA GLY A 116 -6.52 19.17 2.87
C GLY A 116 -5.26 19.36 2.03
N ILE A 117 -4.43 18.34 1.88
CA ILE A 117 -3.19 18.39 1.07
C ILE A 117 -3.40 17.80 -0.31
N ILE A 118 -2.59 18.23 -1.28
CA ILE A 118 -2.65 17.74 -2.66
C ILE A 118 -2.46 16.21 -2.74
N MET A 119 -2.95 15.62 -3.83
CA MET A 119 -2.85 14.17 -4.08
C MET A 119 -1.40 13.70 -4.08
N GLY A 120 -0.48 14.48 -4.63
CA GLY A 120 0.90 14.08 -4.87
C GLY A 120 1.09 13.23 -6.13
N SER A 121 2.33 12.92 -6.44
CA SER A 121 2.72 12.15 -7.63
C SER A 121 3.18 10.74 -7.24
N ASP A 122 2.80 9.75 -8.04
CA ASP A 122 3.35 8.41 -7.95
C ASP A 122 4.75 8.33 -8.59
N GLU A 123 5.12 9.33 -9.38
CA GLU A 123 6.40 9.40 -10.10
C GLU A 123 7.53 10.01 -9.26
N THR A 124 7.23 10.60 -8.10
CA THR A 124 8.24 11.23 -7.24
C THR A 124 9.11 10.17 -6.58
N LEU A 125 10.40 10.21 -6.86
CA LEU A 125 11.37 9.20 -6.43
C LEU A 125 11.62 9.15 -4.92
N ALA A 126 11.43 10.26 -4.19
CA ALA A 126 11.72 10.34 -2.76
C ALA A 126 10.57 10.94 -1.96
N ALA A 127 10.09 10.19 -0.97
CA ALA A 127 9.03 10.65 -0.05
C ALA A 127 9.39 11.98 0.64
N PHE A 128 10.65 12.13 1.09
CA PHE A 128 11.13 13.35 1.72
C PHE A 128 11.04 14.58 0.79
N THR A 129 11.47 14.45 -0.48
CA THR A 129 11.44 15.56 -1.43
C THR A 129 10.01 16.06 -1.67
N GLU A 130 9.07 15.14 -1.81
CA GLU A 130 7.66 15.51 -2.00
C GLU A 130 7.09 16.18 -0.75
N ALA A 131 7.30 15.58 0.42
CA ALA A 131 6.85 16.15 1.69
C ALA A 131 7.47 17.53 1.97
N TRP A 132 8.76 17.70 1.65
CA TRP A 132 9.45 18.99 1.76
C TRP A 132 8.88 20.05 0.85
N ASN A 133 8.52 19.70 -0.38
CA ASN A 133 7.98 20.63 -1.37
C ASN A 133 6.54 21.09 -1.05
N LEU A 134 5.82 20.41 -0.14
CA LEU A 134 4.50 20.86 0.29
C LEU A 134 4.50 22.27 0.91
N ARG A 135 5.62 22.76 1.43
CA ARG A 135 5.79 24.15 1.92
C ARG A 135 5.52 25.21 0.85
N HIS A 136 5.60 24.83 -0.42
CA HIS A 136 5.29 25.71 -1.56
C HIS A 136 3.84 25.54 -2.04
N THR A 137 3.05 24.70 -1.38
CA THR A 137 1.65 24.44 -1.72
C THR A 137 0.74 25.00 -0.64
N ARG A 138 -0.50 25.32 -1.02
CA ARG A 138 -1.53 25.76 -0.09
C ARG A 138 -2.47 24.59 0.24
N ALA A 139 -2.90 24.49 1.50
CA ALA A 139 -3.95 23.57 1.88
C ALA A 139 -5.24 23.88 1.11
N THR A 140 -5.91 22.85 0.60
CA THR A 140 -7.13 22.97 -0.22
C THR A 140 -8.39 23.09 0.62
N ALA A 141 -8.33 22.68 1.88
CA ALA A 141 -9.42 22.78 2.86
C ALA A 141 -8.83 22.71 4.28
N PRO A 142 -9.57 23.16 5.30
CA PRO A 142 -9.23 22.92 6.70
C PRO A 142 -9.12 21.42 6.99
N PRO A 143 -8.14 20.99 7.82
CA PRO A 143 -8.01 19.59 8.22
C PRO A 143 -9.29 19.08 8.90
N GLY A 144 -9.73 17.88 8.49
CA GLY A 144 -10.92 17.23 9.02
C GLY A 144 -12.24 17.53 8.28
N GLU A 145 -12.30 18.58 7.46
CA GLU A 145 -13.56 19.00 6.84
C GLU A 145 -13.91 18.27 5.55
N MET A 146 -12.91 17.88 4.74
CA MET A 146 -13.17 17.32 3.42
C MET A 146 -12.25 16.15 3.12
N PHE A 147 -12.81 15.08 2.54
CA PHE A 147 -12.03 13.98 2.01
C PHE A 147 -11.34 14.41 0.71
N HIS A 148 -10.02 14.30 0.70
CA HIS A 148 -9.19 14.52 -0.47
C HIS A 148 -8.07 13.49 -0.49
N TYR A 149 -8.19 12.49 -1.34
CA TYR A 149 -7.21 11.40 -1.44
C TYR A 149 -5.80 11.95 -1.67
N SER A 150 -4.83 11.52 -0.86
CA SER A 150 -3.45 12.00 -0.94
C SER A 150 -2.43 10.87 -0.77
N ASN A 151 -1.62 10.66 -1.81
CA ASN A 151 -0.42 9.83 -1.74
C ASN A 151 0.67 10.52 -0.91
N SER A 152 0.80 11.85 -1.03
CA SER A 152 1.72 12.66 -0.22
C SER A 152 1.47 12.47 1.27
N GLY A 153 0.20 12.39 1.69
CA GLY A 153 -0.16 12.12 3.08
C GLY A 153 0.43 10.81 3.60
N TYR A 154 0.37 9.75 2.82
CA TYR A 154 0.95 8.46 3.22
C TYR A 154 2.47 8.40 3.11
N LYS A 155 3.09 9.17 2.23
CA LYS A 155 4.55 9.37 2.23
C LYS A 155 5.01 10.04 3.53
N ILE A 156 4.27 11.06 3.99
CA ILE A 156 4.53 11.72 5.28
C ILE A 156 4.38 10.73 6.45
N LEU A 157 3.33 9.91 6.47
CA LEU A 157 3.17 8.88 7.50
C LEU A 157 4.35 7.89 7.51
N GLY A 158 4.86 7.49 6.34
CA GLY A 158 6.08 6.69 6.23
C GLY A 158 7.28 7.38 6.88
N LEU A 159 7.51 8.66 6.61
CA LEU A 159 8.59 9.44 7.22
C LEU A 159 8.42 9.61 8.75
N VAL A 160 7.19 9.72 9.24
CA VAL A 160 6.90 9.70 10.68
C VAL A 160 7.31 8.38 11.31
N LEU A 161 6.94 7.25 10.68
CA LEU A 161 7.34 5.92 11.17
C LEU A 161 8.86 5.77 11.20
N GLU A 162 9.56 6.22 10.15
CA GLU A 162 11.02 6.21 10.09
C GLU A 162 11.65 7.09 11.20
N SER A 163 11.08 8.27 11.44
CA SER A 163 11.53 9.17 12.51
C SER A 163 11.35 8.58 13.90
N VAL A 164 10.22 7.92 14.17
CA VAL A 164 9.91 7.34 15.49
C VAL A 164 10.74 6.09 15.76
N LEU A 165 10.96 5.25 14.75
CA LEU A 165 11.60 3.94 14.91
C LEU A 165 13.09 3.92 14.55
N GLY A 166 13.60 4.95 13.86
CA GLY A 166 15.00 5.00 13.42
C GLY A 166 15.37 3.95 12.38
N GLN A 167 14.39 3.44 11.63
CA GLN A 167 14.55 2.40 10.62
C GLN A 167 13.87 2.84 9.31
N ASP A 168 14.27 2.28 8.17
CA ASP A 168 13.56 2.51 6.90
C ASP A 168 12.20 1.82 6.88
N ILE A 169 11.26 2.37 6.11
CA ILE A 169 9.87 1.89 6.04
C ILE A 169 9.78 0.42 5.61
N ALA A 170 10.67 -0.06 4.74
CA ALA A 170 10.65 -1.44 4.29
C ALA A 170 11.02 -2.41 5.43
N SER A 171 12.03 -2.07 6.23
CA SER A 171 12.39 -2.82 7.44
C SER A 171 11.26 -2.81 8.47
N ILE A 172 10.64 -1.65 8.69
CA ILE A 172 9.50 -1.50 9.62
C ILE A 172 8.34 -2.43 9.21
N LEU A 173 7.91 -2.39 7.96
CA LEU A 173 6.80 -3.22 7.49
C LEU A 173 7.13 -4.72 7.55
N ARG A 174 8.36 -5.08 7.19
CA ARG A 174 8.83 -6.46 7.26
C ARG A 174 8.78 -6.99 8.71
N GLU A 175 9.32 -6.24 9.66
CA GLU A 175 9.47 -6.69 11.05
C GLU A 175 8.14 -6.65 11.81
N ARG A 176 7.29 -5.67 11.54
CA ARG A 176 6.05 -5.47 12.29
C ARG A 176 4.85 -6.20 11.70
N ILE A 177 4.88 -6.54 10.42
CA ILE A 177 3.74 -7.16 9.74
C ILE A 177 4.15 -8.44 9.03
N PHE A 178 5.09 -8.40 8.09
CA PHE A 178 5.33 -9.55 7.20
C PHE A 178 5.88 -10.75 7.94
N MET A 179 6.89 -10.55 8.78
CA MET A 179 7.48 -11.65 9.57
C MET A 179 6.49 -12.24 10.60
N PRO A 180 5.80 -11.44 11.42
CA PRO A 180 4.83 -11.98 12.39
C PRO A 180 3.68 -12.76 11.75
N LEU A 181 3.27 -12.37 10.53
CA LEU A 181 2.19 -13.04 9.79
C LEU A 181 2.67 -14.13 8.82
N GLY A 182 3.98 -14.42 8.79
CA GLY A 182 4.55 -15.43 7.87
C GLY A 182 4.43 -15.08 6.39
N MET A 183 4.34 -13.78 6.04
CA MET A 183 4.21 -13.28 4.67
C MET A 183 5.57 -13.28 3.95
N SER A 184 6.16 -14.46 3.78
CA SER A 184 7.54 -14.64 3.30
C SER A 184 7.76 -14.19 1.85
N ALA A 185 6.71 -14.14 1.02
CA ALA A 185 6.75 -13.69 -0.36
C ALA A 185 6.31 -12.22 -0.54
N SER A 186 6.20 -11.43 0.56
CA SER A 186 5.84 -10.02 0.51
C SER A 186 7.07 -9.13 0.62
N LEU A 187 7.14 -8.12 -0.23
CA LEU A 187 8.23 -7.13 -0.26
C LEU A 187 7.64 -5.72 -0.09
N ALA A 188 8.25 -4.92 0.77
CA ALA A 188 7.90 -3.51 0.93
C ALA A 188 8.69 -2.59 -0.02
N ASP A 189 9.86 -3.04 -0.47
CA ASP A 189 10.67 -2.42 -1.52
C ASP A 189 11.02 -3.45 -2.61
N ILE A 190 11.20 -2.99 -3.82
CA ILE A 190 11.55 -3.84 -4.97
C ILE A 190 13.00 -3.55 -5.35
N ARG A 191 13.88 -4.51 -5.06
CA ARG A 191 15.29 -4.45 -5.48
C ARG A 191 15.47 -4.97 -6.90
N THR A 192 16.56 -4.62 -7.53
CA THR A 192 16.89 -5.13 -8.88
C THR A 192 16.92 -6.66 -8.94
N SER A 193 17.36 -7.31 -7.86
CA SER A 193 17.35 -8.78 -7.71
C SER A 193 15.96 -9.39 -7.72
N ASP A 194 14.91 -8.64 -7.40
CA ASP A 194 13.55 -9.16 -7.29
C ASP A 194 12.72 -8.97 -8.55
N ARG A 195 13.23 -8.17 -9.50
CA ARG A 195 12.51 -7.82 -10.74
C ARG A 195 12.07 -9.03 -11.56
N HIS A 196 12.83 -10.09 -11.54
CA HIS A 196 12.50 -11.32 -12.28
C HIS A 196 11.28 -12.06 -11.73
N LYS A 197 10.85 -11.75 -10.51
CA LYS A 197 9.65 -12.32 -9.85
C LYS A 197 8.40 -11.48 -10.09
N LEU A 198 8.55 -10.24 -10.55
CA LEU A 198 7.42 -9.33 -10.73
C LEU A 198 6.59 -9.68 -11.96
N ALA A 199 5.29 -9.67 -11.78
CA ALA A 199 4.37 -9.60 -12.90
C ALA A 199 4.58 -8.29 -13.67
N VAL A 200 4.62 -8.38 -15.00
CA VAL A 200 4.73 -7.21 -15.88
C VAL A 200 3.37 -6.54 -15.97
N GLY A 201 3.35 -5.22 -15.70
CA GLY A 201 2.15 -4.41 -15.90
C GLY A 201 1.98 -4.04 -17.38
N TYR A 202 0.76 -4.14 -17.89
CA TYR A 202 0.41 -3.75 -19.25
C TYR A 202 -0.63 -2.63 -19.19
N ALA A 203 -0.33 -1.50 -19.84
CA ALA A 203 -1.28 -0.41 -20.00
C ALA A 203 -2.02 -0.56 -21.32
N PRO A 204 -3.35 -0.31 -21.39
CA PRO A 204 -4.03 -0.16 -22.65
C PRO A 204 -3.49 1.08 -23.39
N TYR A 205 -3.19 0.93 -24.67
CA TYR A 205 -2.82 2.03 -25.56
C TYR A 205 -4.05 2.81 -25.97
#